data_dd838d9f487aeee8dec345d97745774d
#
_entry.id   dd838d9f487aeee8dec345d97745774d
#
_cell.length_a   1.000
_cell.length_b   1.000
_cell.length_c   1.000
_cell.angle_alpha   90.00
_cell.angle_beta   90.00
_cell.angle_gamma   90.00
#
_symmetry.space_group_name_H-M   'P 1'
#
loop_
_entity.id
_entity.type
_entity.pdbx_description
1 polymer ?
#
loop_
_entity_poly.entity_id
_entity_poly.type
_entity_poly.pdbx_seq_one_letter_code
_entity_poly.pdbx_strand_id
1 'polypeptide(L)'
;MLSNKAAKQYKKLPKPVRDNIDTLVTEIRVAGPVRGNWPNYSKLSETEHHCHIKKGKPTYVAVWREDKGQIRLVEVIYAGTHEKAPY
;
A
#
# COMPACT_ATOMS: atom_id res chain seq x y z
N MET A 1 -7.58 -5.61 -8.32
CA MET A 1 -6.86 -5.33 -7.07
C MET A 1 -6.49 -3.85 -6.92
N LEU A 2 -5.95 -3.18 -7.93
CA LEU A 2 -5.65 -1.76 -7.83
C LEU A 2 -6.87 -0.91 -8.16
N SER A 3 -7.12 0.14 -7.36
CA SER A 3 -8.08 1.16 -7.74
C SER A 3 -7.57 1.93 -8.95
N ASN A 4 -8.44 2.70 -9.60
CA ASN A 4 -8.01 3.51 -10.74
C ASN A 4 -6.93 4.52 -10.35
N LYS A 5 -7.05 5.12 -9.16
CA LYS A 5 -6.04 6.04 -8.63
C LYS A 5 -4.72 5.34 -8.39
N ALA A 6 -4.76 4.18 -7.73
CA ALA A 6 -3.53 3.42 -7.45
C ALA A 6 -2.86 2.93 -8.73
N ALA A 7 -3.65 2.52 -9.73
CA ALA A 7 -3.09 2.09 -11.01
C ALA A 7 -2.35 3.22 -11.72
N LYS A 8 -2.89 4.42 -11.69
CA LYS A 8 -2.23 5.58 -12.27
C LYS A 8 -0.94 5.93 -11.51
N GLN A 9 -0.98 5.86 -10.19
CA GLN A 9 0.20 6.12 -9.36
C GLN A 9 1.28 5.07 -9.62
N TYR A 10 0.90 3.80 -9.69
CA TYR A 10 1.81 2.69 -9.92
C TYR A 10 2.66 2.91 -11.18
N LYS A 11 2.05 3.37 -12.26
CA LYS A 11 2.77 3.59 -13.53
C LYS A 11 3.90 4.61 -13.42
N LYS A 12 3.80 5.52 -12.47
CA LYS A 12 4.77 6.61 -12.27
C LYS A 12 5.85 6.28 -11.25
N LEU A 13 5.77 5.12 -10.60
CA LEU A 13 6.69 4.77 -9.54
C LEU A 13 7.99 4.20 -10.10
N PRO A 14 9.11 4.39 -9.38
CA PRO A 14 10.36 3.71 -9.73
C PRO A 14 10.19 2.20 -9.70
N LYS A 15 10.96 1.49 -10.53
CA LYS A 15 10.85 0.04 -10.63
C LYS A 15 10.98 -0.68 -9.28
N PRO A 16 11.95 -0.36 -8.41
CA PRO A 16 12.04 -1.05 -7.12
C PRO A 16 10.78 -0.92 -6.27
N VAL A 17 10.12 0.24 -6.33
CA VAL A 17 8.87 0.48 -5.59
C VAL A 17 7.74 -0.34 -6.21
N ARG A 18 7.65 -0.38 -7.54
CA ARG A 18 6.66 -1.21 -8.23
C ARG A 18 6.82 -2.68 -7.89
N ASP A 19 8.06 -3.16 -7.85
CA ASP A 19 8.34 -4.56 -7.51
C ASP A 19 7.87 -4.88 -6.10
N ASN A 20 8.07 -3.97 -5.15
CA ASN A 20 7.60 -4.15 -3.78
C ASN A 20 6.07 -4.14 -3.71
N ILE A 21 5.42 -3.29 -4.50
CA ILE A 21 3.96 -3.28 -4.57
C ILE A 21 3.44 -4.59 -5.14
N ASP A 22 4.08 -5.11 -6.17
CA ASP A 22 3.70 -6.41 -6.75
C ASP A 22 3.78 -7.51 -5.70
N THR A 23 4.83 -7.50 -4.90
CA THR A 23 4.99 -8.46 -3.80
C THR A 23 3.88 -8.30 -2.76
N LEU A 24 3.60 -7.05 -2.36
CA LEU A 24 2.55 -6.77 -1.38
C LEU A 24 1.19 -7.25 -1.88
N VAL A 25 0.83 -6.94 -3.11
CA VAL A 25 -0.44 -7.36 -3.71
C VAL A 25 -0.55 -8.87 -3.74
N THR A 26 0.52 -9.55 -4.10
CA THR A 26 0.54 -11.02 -4.12
C THR A 26 0.32 -11.58 -2.73
N GLU A 27 0.98 -11.04 -1.72
CA GLU A 27 0.82 -11.48 -0.33
C GLU A 27 -0.61 -11.26 0.17
N ILE A 28 -1.20 -10.11 -0.16
CA ILE A 28 -2.58 -9.83 0.21
C ILE A 28 -3.54 -10.85 -0.41
N ARG A 29 -3.33 -11.20 -1.67
CA ARG A 29 -4.16 -12.21 -2.34
C ARG A 29 -4.05 -13.57 -1.69
N VAL A 30 -2.84 -13.96 -1.29
CA VAL A 30 -2.58 -15.32 -0.79
C VAL A 30 -2.89 -15.44 0.69
N ALA A 31 -2.54 -14.44 1.49
CA ALA A 31 -2.56 -14.54 2.94
C ALA A 31 -3.46 -13.50 3.63
N GLY A 32 -4.14 -12.65 2.86
CA GLY A 32 -5.12 -11.71 3.42
C GLY A 32 -4.55 -10.32 3.70
N PRO A 33 -5.40 -9.41 4.21
CA PRO A 33 -5.06 -7.98 4.29
C PRO A 33 -4.16 -7.60 5.46
N VAL A 34 -4.00 -8.45 6.46
CA VAL A 34 -3.14 -8.15 7.61
C VAL A 34 -1.71 -8.50 7.26
N ARG A 35 -0.87 -7.48 7.09
CA ARG A 35 0.51 -7.67 6.63
C ARG A 35 1.52 -7.14 7.62
N GLY A 36 1.47 -7.65 8.86
CA GLY A 36 2.37 -7.23 9.93
C GLY A 36 3.86 -7.44 9.64
N ASN A 37 4.20 -8.21 8.60
CA ASN A 37 5.58 -8.41 8.16
C ASN A 37 6.13 -7.21 7.36
N TRP A 38 5.29 -6.24 7.01
CA TRP A 38 5.73 -5.06 6.29
C TRP A 38 6.08 -3.91 7.23
N PRO A 39 7.05 -3.04 6.87
CA PRO A 39 7.43 -1.92 7.72
C PRO A 39 6.26 -1.00 8.04
N ASN A 40 6.14 -0.63 9.29
CA ASN A 40 5.14 0.32 9.79
C ASN A 40 3.70 -0.07 9.45
N TYR A 41 3.44 -1.36 9.25
CA TYR A 41 2.07 -1.83 9.03
C TYR A 41 1.19 -1.45 10.22
N SER A 42 -0.01 -0.92 9.93
CA SER A 42 -1.08 -0.79 10.91
C SER A 42 -2.42 -0.65 10.22
N LYS A 43 -3.48 -0.91 10.98
CA LYS A 43 -4.84 -0.64 10.51
C LYS A 43 -5.16 0.84 10.74
N LEU A 44 -5.72 1.47 9.71
CA LEU A 44 -6.21 2.85 9.82
C LEU A 44 -7.65 2.89 10.30
N SER A 45 -8.41 1.84 10.04
CA SER A 45 -9.80 1.66 10.46
C SER A 45 -10.11 0.18 10.43
N GLU A 46 -11.35 -0.20 10.65
CA GLU A 46 -11.76 -1.61 10.58
C GLU A 46 -11.51 -2.22 9.19
N THR A 47 -11.53 -1.39 8.15
CA THR A 47 -11.43 -1.86 6.77
C THR A 47 -10.18 -1.38 6.05
N GLU A 48 -9.44 -0.43 6.61
CA GLU A 48 -8.29 0.15 5.93
C GLU A 48 -6.98 -0.19 6.62
N HIS A 49 -5.97 -0.45 5.81
CA HIS A 49 -4.63 -0.84 6.24
C HIS A 49 -3.60 -0.01 5.50
N HIS A 50 -2.42 0.13 6.10
CA HIS A 50 -1.30 0.75 5.40
C HIS A 50 0.01 0.12 5.83
N CYS A 51 1.03 0.30 5.00
CA CYS A 51 2.40 -0.02 5.37
C CYS A 51 3.36 0.84 4.55
N HIS A 52 4.61 0.88 4.99
CA HIS A 52 5.68 1.48 4.18
C HIS A 52 6.17 0.46 3.17
N ILE A 53 6.25 0.86 1.91
CA ILE A 53 6.67 -0.05 0.83
C ILE A 53 8.16 -0.29 0.87
N LYS A 54 8.93 0.72 1.30
CA LYS A 54 10.38 0.64 1.31
C LYS A 54 10.92 1.44 2.49
N LYS A 55 11.90 0.87 3.20
CA LYS A 55 12.61 1.61 4.24
C LYS A 55 13.59 2.58 3.61
N GLY A 56 13.84 3.68 4.30
CA GLY A 56 14.78 4.70 3.85
C GLY A 56 14.10 5.79 3.04
N LYS A 57 14.92 6.58 2.37
CA LYS A 57 14.44 7.71 1.55
C LYS A 57 14.63 7.38 0.07
N PRO A 58 13.65 7.67 -0.80
CA PRO A 58 12.30 8.11 -0.47
C PRO A 58 11.45 6.97 0.11
N THR A 59 10.47 7.33 0.94
CA THR A 59 9.52 6.38 1.52
C THR A 59 8.19 6.49 0.80
N TYR A 60 7.63 5.35 0.43
CA TYR A 60 6.29 5.27 -0.14
C TYR A 60 5.39 4.49 0.80
N VAL A 61 4.15 4.91 0.89
CA VAL A 61 3.13 4.28 1.74
C VAL A 61 2.04 3.72 0.85
N ALA A 62 1.69 2.46 1.05
CA ALA A 62 0.56 1.83 0.39
C ALA A 62 -0.62 1.79 1.35
N VAL A 63 -1.81 2.08 0.83
CA VAL A 63 -3.06 2.00 1.57
C VAL A 63 -3.98 1.05 0.81
N TRP A 64 -4.53 0.05 1.52
CA TRP A 64 -5.51 -0.85 0.92
C TRP A 64 -6.74 -0.96 1.80
N ARG A 65 -7.84 -1.35 1.18
CA ARG A 65 -9.15 -1.41 1.83
C ARG A 65 -9.82 -2.74 1.55
N GLU A 66 -10.46 -3.27 2.58
CA GLU A 66 -11.38 -4.39 2.45
C GLU A 66 -12.78 -3.83 2.21
N ASP A 67 -13.46 -4.32 1.17
CA ASP A 67 -14.81 -3.88 0.87
C ASP A 67 -15.61 -5.08 0.35
N LYS A 68 -16.64 -5.47 1.10
CA LYS A 68 -17.55 -6.56 0.72
C LYS A 68 -16.83 -7.84 0.29
N GLY A 69 -15.81 -8.23 1.07
CA GLY A 69 -15.05 -9.43 0.79
C GLY A 69 -13.98 -9.27 -0.27
N GLN A 70 -13.83 -8.08 -0.84
CA GLN A 70 -12.77 -7.78 -1.79
C GLN A 70 -11.73 -6.88 -1.15
N ILE A 71 -10.48 -7.07 -1.55
CA ILE A 71 -9.38 -6.24 -1.08
C ILE A 71 -8.85 -5.46 -2.27
N ARG A 72 -8.69 -4.16 -2.08
CA ARG A 72 -8.25 -3.27 -3.15
C ARG A 72 -7.18 -2.32 -2.63
N LEU A 73 -6.07 -2.23 -3.37
CA LEU A 73 -5.08 -1.20 -3.13
C LEU A 73 -5.65 0.11 -3.63
N VAL A 74 -5.90 1.05 -2.72
CA VAL A 74 -6.59 2.29 -3.04
C VAL A 74 -5.65 3.44 -3.33
N GLU A 75 -4.45 3.44 -2.76
CA GLU A 75 -3.54 4.56 -2.95
C GLU A 75 -2.11 4.17 -2.62
N VAL A 76 -1.15 4.73 -3.37
CA VAL A 76 0.26 4.70 -3.02
C VAL A 76 0.73 6.16 -2.94
N ILE A 77 1.27 6.53 -1.79
CA ILE A 77 1.62 7.90 -1.50
C ILE A 77 3.12 8.00 -1.25
N TYR A 78 3.75 9.01 -1.84
CA TYR A 78 5.10 9.37 -1.48
C TYR A 78 5.06 10.02 -0.09
N ALA A 79 5.64 9.34 0.89
CA ALA A 79 5.63 9.82 2.27
C ALA A 79 6.93 10.55 2.60
N GLY A 80 7.36 11.44 1.72
CA GLY A 80 8.46 12.35 2.00
C GLY A 80 8.10 13.32 3.13
N THR A 81 6.79 13.56 3.27
CA THR A 81 6.23 14.35 4.36
C THR A 81 5.03 13.60 4.90
N HIS A 82 5.07 13.27 6.19
CA HIS A 82 3.99 12.51 6.83
C HIS A 82 2.65 13.24 6.80
N GLU A 83 2.66 14.56 6.69
CA GLU A 83 1.44 15.36 6.65
C GLU A 83 0.55 15.05 5.44
N LYS A 84 1.12 14.46 4.39
CA LYS A 84 0.36 14.12 3.18
C LYS A 84 -0.13 12.69 3.17
N ALA A 85 0.21 11.90 4.17
CA ALA A 85 -0.28 10.54 4.28
C ALA A 85 -1.72 10.55 4.79
N PRO A 86 -2.56 9.58 4.39
CA PRO A 86 -3.99 9.58 4.78
C PRO A 86 -4.23 9.04 6.19
N TYR A 87 -3.22 9.00 6.99
CA TYR A 87 -3.32 8.49 8.36
C TYR A 87 -2.60 9.39 9.35
#